data_d392e6557efba84d5edb5c4067fd4453
#
_entry.id   d392e6557efba84d5edb5c4067fd4453
#
_cell.length_a   1.000
_cell.length_b   1.000
_cell.length_c   1.000
_cell.angle_alpha   90.00
_cell.angle_beta   90.00
_cell.angle_gamma   90.00
#
_symmetry.space_group_name_H-M   'P 1'
#
loop_
_entity.id
_entity.type
_entity.pdbx_description
1 polymer ?
#
loop_
_entity_poly.entity_id
_entity_poly.type
_entity_poly.pdbx_seq_one_letter_code
_entity_poly.pdbx_strand_id
1 'polypeptide(L)'
;IKREFSDGIIAPGYEPEALEMLKGKKKGAYAIIEIDPNYVPKPIEHKEVFGITFEQGRNELNIDDDFFSNVVTENKDIPESAKIDMAISMITLKYTQSNSVCFVKNGQAIGVGAGQQSRIHCVRLAGQKADNWLLRQAPQVLNLPFKENMKRADRDNAIDLYIGDEYMDILADGEWERVFTEKPPVFTKEEKQAWLAQADGITLGSDAFFPFSDNIERAYKSGVKYVAQPGGSIRDQDVIDACNKH
;
A
#
# COMPACT_ATOMS: atom_id res chain seq x y z
N ILE A 1 16.03 9.84 3.10
CA ILE A 1 15.63 10.94 2.18
C ILE A 1 16.73 11.26 1.16
N LYS A 2 18.01 11.31 1.54
CA LYS A 2 19.10 11.64 0.60
C LYS A 2 19.16 10.72 -0.62
N ARG A 3 18.86 9.43 -0.48
CA ARG A 3 18.93 8.41 -1.53
C ARG A 3 17.57 8.09 -2.15
N GLU A 4 16.46 8.62 -1.59
CA GLU A 4 15.10 8.31 -2.05
C GLU A 4 14.62 9.34 -3.07
N PHE A 5 13.77 8.89 -4.00
CA PHE A 5 13.04 9.76 -4.91
C PHE A 5 11.93 10.48 -4.16
N SER A 6 11.98 11.80 -4.17
CA SER A 6 10.92 12.67 -3.65
C SER A 6 11.05 14.04 -4.29
N ASP A 7 9.96 14.78 -4.37
CA ASP A 7 9.91 16.09 -5.00
C ASP A 7 9.91 17.23 -3.98
N GLY A 8 9.55 16.93 -2.75
CA GLY A 8 9.51 17.87 -1.65
C GLY A 8 9.42 17.19 -0.30
N ILE A 9 9.47 18.00 0.74
CA ILE A 9 9.31 17.63 2.13
C ILE A 9 8.52 18.72 2.86
N ILE A 10 7.70 18.33 3.83
CA ILE A 10 7.00 19.23 4.73
C ILE A 10 7.30 18.81 6.18
N ALA A 11 7.64 19.76 7.01
CA ALA A 11 7.88 19.55 8.44
C ALA A 11 7.66 20.85 9.23
N PRO A 12 7.46 20.80 10.56
CA PRO A 12 7.36 21.98 11.40
C PRO A 12 8.66 22.81 11.50
N GLY A 13 9.78 22.22 11.15
CA GLY A 13 11.10 22.86 11.15
C GLY A 13 12.17 21.89 10.69
N TYR A 14 13.37 22.39 10.49
CA TYR A 14 14.52 21.63 9.99
C TYR A 14 15.76 21.97 10.78
N GLU A 15 16.50 20.96 11.23
CA GLU A 15 17.83 21.15 11.74
C GLU A 15 18.75 21.75 10.64
N PRO A 16 19.69 22.65 10.98
CA PRO A 16 20.50 23.35 9.98
C PRO A 16 21.22 22.41 9.00
N GLU A 17 21.80 21.32 9.49
CA GLU A 17 22.51 20.34 8.64
C GLU A 17 21.54 19.60 7.70
N ALA A 18 20.34 19.24 8.19
CA ALA A 18 19.31 18.61 7.38
C ALA A 18 18.82 19.58 6.29
N LEU A 19 18.60 20.84 6.62
CA LEU A 19 18.18 21.88 5.69
C LEU A 19 19.19 22.08 4.55
N GLU A 20 20.47 22.19 4.87
CA GLU A 20 21.52 22.33 3.83
C GLU A 20 21.61 21.09 2.93
N MET A 21 21.46 19.88 3.49
CA MET A 21 21.40 18.65 2.70
C MET A 21 20.19 18.64 1.75
N LEU A 22 19.03 19.10 2.23
CA LEU A 22 17.79 19.16 1.43
C LEU A 22 17.89 20.22 0.33
N LYS A 23 18.46 21.40 0.63
CA LYS A 23 18.71 22.47 -0.36
C LYS A 23 19.60 22.02 -1.52
N GLY A 24 20.56 21.12 -1.25
CA GLY A 24 21.44 20.55 -2.29
C GLY A 24 20.75 19.50 -3.18
N LYS A 25 19.57 19.01 -2.79
CA LYS A 25 18.83 18.00 -3.56
C LYS A 25 18.24 18.62 -4.83
N LYS A 26 18.15 17.81 -5.93
CA LYS A 26 17.65 18.28 -7.24
C LYS A 26 18.30 19.56 -7.75
N LYS A 27 19.60 19.76 -7.45
CA LYS A 27 20.34 20.97 -7.83
C LYS A 27 19.67 22.27 -7.33
N GLY A 28 19.04 22.23 -6.15
CA GLY A 28 18.34 23.36 -5.55
C GLY A 28 16.86 23.49 -5.88
N ALA A 29 16.31 22.60 -6.70
CA ALA A 29 14.88 22.61 -7.09
C ALA A 29 13.99 21.72 -6.20
N TYR A 30 14.50 21.25 -5.05
CA TYR A 30 13.73 20.44 -4.10
C TYR A 30 12.82 21.34 -3.27
N ALA A 31 11.49 21.06 -3.25
CA ALA A 31 10.55 21.84 -2.47
C ALA A 31 10.71 21.53 -0.96
N ILE A 32 11.03 22.54 -0.18
CA ILE A 32 11.15 22.47 1.29
C ILE A 32 10.06 23.36 1.87
N ILE A 33 9.09 22.77 2.54
CA ILE A 33 7.91 23.46 3.06
C ILE A 33 7.94 23.39 4.59
N GLU A 34 7.88 24.55 5.25
CA GLU A 34 7.70 24.62 6.68
C GLU A 34 6.21 24.85 7.00
N ILE A 35 5.66 24.07 7.93
CA ILE A 35 4.27 24.14 8.35
C ILE A 35 4.20 24.67 9.79
N ASP A 36 3.26 25.60 10.07
CA ASP A 36 2.97 26.01 11.44
C ASP A 36 2.37 24.83 12.23
N PRO A 37 3.04 24.32 13.27
CA PRO A 37 2.55 23.20 14.07
C PRO A 37 1.27 23.55 14.87
N ASN A 38 0.97 24.86 15.04
CA ASN A 38 -0.21 25.33 15.76
C ASN A 38 -1.39 25.61 14.83
N TYR A 39 -1.23 25.41 13.51
CA TYR A 39 -2.33 25.62 12.57
C TYR A 39 -3.47 24.63 12.82
N VAL A 40 -4.64 25.16 13.12
CA VAL A 40 -5.87 24.37 13.25
C VAL A 40 -6.70 24.56 11.99
N PRO A 41 -6.89 23.51 11.20
CA PRO A 41 -7.71 23.58 9.99
C PRO A 41 -9.18 23.92 10.33
N LYS A 42 -9.86 24.65 9.44
CA LYS A 42 -11.29 24.92 9.60
C LYS A 42 -12.09 23.61 9.55
N PRO A 43 -13.19 23.49 10.31
CA PRO A 43 -14.01 22.27 10.32
C PRO A 43 -14.76 22.04 8.99
N ILE A 44 -14.94 23.11 8.20
CA ILE A 44 -15.58 23.08 6.89
C ILE A 44 -14.54 23.36 5.82
N GLU A 45 -14.48 22.48 4.83
CA GLU A 45 -13.62 22.60 3.65
C GLU A 45 -14.41 23.12 2.46
N HIS A 46 -13.79 24.03 1.70
CA HIS A 46 -14.35 24.57 0.47
C HIS A 46 -13.42 24.24 -0.70
N LYS A 47 -14.00 23.83 -1.81
CA LYS A 47 -13.30 23.62 -3.07
C LYS A 47 -14.07 24.22 -4.21
N GLU A 48 -13.48 25.18 -4.92
CA GLU A 48 -14.06 25.76 -6.12
C GLU A 48 -13.59 25.02 -7.39
N VAL A 49 -14.54 24.62 -8.22
CA VAL A 49 -14.30 23.98 -9.52
C VAL A 49 -15.26 24.56 -10.54
N PHE A 50 -14.75 25.21 -11.58
CA PHE A 50 -15.55 25.83 -12.64
C PHE A 50 -16.64 26.79 -12.11
N GLY A 51 -16.35 27.59 -11.08
CA GLY A 51 -17.29 28.52 -10.48
C GLY A 51 -18.34 27.89 -9.57
N ILE A 52 -18.26 26.59 -9.30
CA ILE A 52 -19.10 25.89 -8.32
C ILE A 52 -18.27 25.67 -7.07
N THR A 53 -18.77 26.12 -5.93
CA THR A 53 -18.14 25.87 -4.63
C THR A 53 -18.73 24.61 -4.01
N PHE A 54 -17.89 23.62 -3.78
CA PHE A 54 -18.20 22.45 -2.97
C PHE A 54 -17.88 22.78 -1.51
N GLU A 55 -18.81 22.45 -0.63
CA GLU A 55 -18.65 22.59 0.82
C GLU A 55 -18.89 21.25 1.49
N GLN A 56 -17.97 20.84 2.37
CA GLN A 56 -18.10 19.61 3.15
C GLN A 56 -17.45 19.76 4.52
N GLY A 57 -17.92 18.97 5.48
CA GLY A 57 -17.22 18.78 6.74
C GLY A 57 -15.88 18.09 6.53
N ARG A 58 -14.83 18.56 7.21
CA ARG A 58 -13.55 17.90 7.22
C ARG A 58 -13.66 16.53 7.88
N ASN A 59 -12.95 15.54 7.37
CA ASN A 59 -12.85 14.23 8.01
C ASN A 59 -12.02 14.34 9.30
N GLU A 60 -12.70 14.45 10.43
CA GLU A 60 -12.09 14.54 11.77
C GLU A 60 -12.10 13.21 12.53
N LEU A 61 -12.40 12.10 11.82
CA LEU A 61 -12.44 10.78 12.41
C LEU A 61 -11.14 10.48 13.16
N ASN A 62 -11.25 10.22 14.46
CA ASN A 62 -10.13 9.78 15.27
C ASN A 62 -9.98 8.26 15.16
N ILE A 63 -8.76 7.79 14.93
CA ILE A 63 -8.45 6.36 14.82
C ILE A 63 -7.65 6.00 16.07
N ASP A 64 -8.37 5.66 17.11
CA ASP A 64 -7.85 5.26 18.41
C ASP A 64 -8.26 3.81 18.74
N ASP A 65 -7.98 3.35 19.95
CA ASP A 65 -8.25 1.98 20.35
C ASP A 65 -9.74 1.65 20.33
N ASP A 66 -10.61 2.61 20.64
CA ASP A 66 -12.07 2.43 20.66
C ASP A 66 -12.62 2.25 19.23
N PHE A 67 -11.92 2.77 18.23
CA PHE A 67 -12.31 2.64 16.82
C PHE A 67 -12.46 1.19 16.36
N PHE A 68 -11.67 0.28 16.95
CA PHE A 68 -11.67 -1.16 16.62
C PHE A 68 -12.38 -2.03 17.66
N SER A 69 -13.18 -1.46 18.56
CA SER A 69 -13.83 -2.18 19.66
C SER A 69 -14.96 -3.12 19.20
N ASN A 70 -15.58 -2.85 18.06
CA ASN A 70 -16.69 -3.65 17.53
C ASN A 70 -16.20 -4.81 16.64
N VAL A 71 -15.80 -5.91 17.25
CA VAL A 71 -15.41 -7.13 16.54
C VAL A 71 -16.65 -7.99 16.29
N VAL A 72 -17.01 -8.19 15.03
CA VAL A 72 -18.27 -8.84 14.60
C VAL A 72 -18.12 -10.31 14.20
N THR A 73 -16.89 -10.79 13.95
CA THR A 73 -16.58 -12.19 13.63
C THR A 73 -16.65 -13.10 14.85
N GLU A 74 -16.72 -14.42 14.66
CA GLU A 74 -16.70 -15.42 15.75
C GLU A 74 -15.39 -15.35 16.55
N ASN A 75 -14.25 -15.32 15.87
CA ASN A 75 -12.97 -15.06 16.50
C ASN A 75 -12.88 -13.57 16.88
N LYS A 76 -12.71 -13.32 18.18
CA LYS A 76 -12.58 -11.98 18.76
C LYS A 76 -11.14 -11.59 19.06
N ASP A 77 -10.20 -12.51 18.86
CA ASP A 77 -8.80 -12.29 19.21
C ASP A 77 -8.09 -11.49 18.11
N ILE A 78 -7.75 -10.25 18.43
CA ILE A 78 -6.99 -9.34 17.55
C ILE A 78 -5.72 -8.96 18.30
N PRO A 79 -4.55 -9.49 17.88
CA PRO A 79 -3.29 -9.15 18.53
C PRO A 79 -2.94 -7.67 18.33
N GLU A 80 -2.16 -7.11 19.25
CA GLU A 80 -1.77 -5.69 19.21
C GLU A 80 -1.09 -5.29 17.90
N SER A 81 -0.26 -6.16 17.33
CA SER A 81 0.36 -5.92 16.03
C SER A 81 -0.66 -5.74 14.91
N ALA A 82 -1.77 -6.49 14.94
CA ALA A 82 -2.84 -6.35 13.94
C ALA A 82 -3.64 -5.06 14.16
N LYS A 83 -3.86 -4.61 15.41
CA LYS A 83 -4.49 -3.31 15.69
C LYS A 83 -3.66 -2.15 15.16
N ILE A 84 -2.33 -2.21 15.35
CA ILE A 84 -1.40 -1.22 14.77
C ILE A 84 -1.54 -1.20 13.24
N ASP A 85 -1.54 -2.36 12.59
CA ASP A 85 -1.70 -2.47 11.15
C ASP A 85 -3.09 -1.98 10.69
N MET A 86 -4.16 -2.25 11.45
CA MET A 86 -5.49 -1.69 11.20
C MET A 86 -5.48 -0.16 11.28
N ALA A 87 -4.87 0.41 12.33
CA ALA A 87 -4.77 1.86 12.47
C ALA A 87 -4.02 2.49 11.29
N ILE A 88 -2.89 1.93 10.87
CA ILE A 88 -2.13 2.39 9.71
C ILE A 88 -2.97 2.30 8.45
N SER A 89 -3.73 1.21 8.25
CA SER A 89 -4.61 1.07 7.08
C SER A 89 -5.66 2.18 7.04
N MET A 90 -6.34 2.44 8.16
CA MET A 90 -7.41 3.43 8.24
C MET A 90 -6.89 4.87 8.16
N ILE A 91 -5.71 5.17 8.74
CA ILE A 91 -5.03 6.46 8.58
C ILE A 91 -4.68 6.68 7.10
N THR A 92 -4.12 5.66 6.44
CA THR A 92 -3.80 5.72 5.00
C THR A 92 -5.06 6.03 4.18
N LEU A 93 -6.16 5.33 4.47
CA LEU A 93 -7.43 5.49 3.75
C LEU A 93 -8.14 6.82 4.02
N LYS A 94 -7.98 7.40 5.23
CA LYS A 94 -8.49 8.73 5.57
C LYS A 94 -8.01 9.80 4.57
N TYR A 95 -6.82 9.63 4.00
CA TYR A 95 -6.20 10.56 3.06
C TYR A 95 -6.12 10.01 1.62
N THR A 96 -6.84 8.94 1.33
CA THR A 96 -6.83 8.28 0.02
C THR A 96 -8.17 8.50 -0.70
N GLN A 97 -8.12 8.70 -2.01
CA GLN A 97 -9.32 8.87 -2.84
C GLN A 97 -10.17 7.60 -2.84
N SER A 98 -11.44 7.74 -2.46
CA SER A 98 -12.45 6.66 -2.51
C SER A 98 -12.77 6.23 -3.98
N ASN A 99 -13.19 5.01 -4.24
CA ASN A 99 -13.17 3.86 -3.35
C ASN A 99 -11.73 3.45 -3.07
N SER A 100 -11.41 3.05 -1.86
CA SER A 100 -10.04 2.68 -1.52
C SER A 100 -9.96 1.58 -0.47
N VAL A 101 -8.90 0.77 -0.59
CA VAL A 101 -8.51 -0.26 0.39
C VAL A 101 -6.99 -0.23 0.58
N CYS A 102 -6.53 -0.67 1.74
CA CYS A 102 -5.11 -0.70 2.09
C CYS A 102 -4.74 -2.02 2.76
N PHE A 103 -3.75 -2.72 2.20
CA PHE A 103 -3.11 -3.88 2.80
C PHE A 103 -1.90 -3.42 3.61
N VAL A 104 -1.82 -3.89 4.86
CA VAL A 104 -0.76 -3.52 5.81
C VAL A 104 -0.15 -4.76 6.42
N LYS A 105 1.17 -4.75 6.59
CA LYS A 105 1.93 -5.80 7.26
C LYS A 105 3.07 -5.20 8.08
N ASN A 106 3.15 -5.56 9.36
CA ASN A 106 4.24 -5.18 10.27
C ASN A 106 4.51 -3.65 10.29
N GLY A 107 3.46 -2.84 10.39
CA GLY A 107 3.58 -1.38 10.45
C GLY A 107 3.81 -0.70 9.10
N GLN A 108 3.67 -1.40 7.98
CA GLN A 108 3.90 -0.86 6.65
C GLN A 108 2.71 -1.11 5.71
N ALA A 109 2.21 -0.06 5.05
CA ALA A 109 1.28 -0.19 3.94
C ALA A 109 2.00 -0.84 2.74
N ILE A 110 1.57 -2.04 2.33
CA ILE A 110 2.21 -2.84 1.28
C ILE A 110 1.44 -2.86 -0.02
N GLY A 111 0.17 -2.42 0.00
CA GLY A 111 -0.63 -2.31 -1.20
C GLY A 111 -1.83 -1.38 -0.98
N VAL A 112 -1.95 -0.35 -1.81
CA VAL A 112 -3.09 0.58 -1.82
C VAL A 112 -3.77 0.52 -3.18
N GLY A 113 -5.08 0.26 -3.16
CA GLY A 113 -5.94 0.35 -4.33
C GLY A 113 -6.96 1.47 -4.13
N ALA A 114 -6.94 2.47 -5.00
CA ALA A 114 -7.69 3.71 -4.82
C ALA A 114 -8.34 4.18 -6.11
N GLY A 115 -9.43 4.95 -5.99
CA GLY A 115 -10.09 5.62 -7.10
C GLY A 115 -10.68 4.70 -8.16
N GLN A 116 -10.94 3.42 -7.83
CA GLN A 116 -11.51 2.46 -8.76
C GLN A 116 -13.03 2.53 -8.78
N GLN A 117 -13.64 2.12 -9.88
CA GLN A 117 -15.09 2.14 -10.08
C GLN A 117 -15.86 1.16 -9.18
N SER A 118 -15.20 0.11 -8.66
CA SER A 118 -15.82 -0.84 -7.75
C SER A 118 -14.87 -1.27 -6.63
N ARG A 119 -15.44 -1.64 -5.48
CA ARG A 119 -14.68 -2.09 -4.31
C ARG A 119 -13.79 -3.29 -4.62
N ILE A 120 -14.30 -4.28 -5.34
CA ILE A 120 -13.53 -5.47 -5.71
C ILE A 120 -12.30 -5.12 -6.59
N HIS A 121 -12.39 -4.09 -7.46
CA HIS A 121 -11.24 -3.65 -8.26
C HIS A 121 -10.18 -2.99 -7.37
N CYS A 122 -10.59 -2.26 -6.31
CA CYS A 122 -9.64 -1.75 -5.31
C CYS A 122 -8.90 -2.90 -4.63
N VAL A 123 -9.64 -3.94 -4.18
CA VAL A 123 -9.04 -5.11 -3.52
C VAL A 123 -8.10 -5.87 -4.44
N ARG A 124 -8.47 -6.05 -5.71
CA ARG A 124 -7.59 -6.68 -6.72
C ARG A 124 -6.30 -5.91 -6.93
N LEU A 125 -6.39 -4.59 -7.13
CA LEU A 125 -5.24 -3.72 -7.35
C LEU A 125 -4.33 -3.66 -6.11
N ALA A 126 -4.91 -3.46 -4.92
CA ALA A 126 -4.16 -3.44 -3.67
C ALA A 126 -3.50 -4.78 -3.38
N GLY A 127 -4.26 -5.89 -3.56
CA GLY A 127 -3.75 -7.24 -3.38
C GLY A 127 -2.62 -7.58 -4.35
N GLN A 128 -2.71 -7.18 -5.62
CA GLN A 128 -1.61 -7.36 -6.58
C GLN A 128 -0.34 -6.60 -6.14
N LYS A 129 -0.49 -5.37 -5.65
CA LYS A 129 0.65 -4.60 -5.11
C LYS A 129 1.26 -5.27 -3.88
N ALA A 130 0.42 -5.78 -2.98
CA ALA A 130 0.87 -6.53 -1.81
C ALA A 130 1.59 -7.83 -2.21
N ASP A 131 1.04 -8.58 -3.17
CA ASP A 131 1.67 -9.78 -3.72
C ASP A 131 3.04 -9.44 -4.33
N ASN A 132 3.15 -8.38 -5.12
CA ASN A 132 4.42 -7.91 -5.68
C ASN A 132 5.41 -7.51 -4.59
N TRP A 133 4.95 -6.81 -3.54
CA TRP A 133 5.80 -6.46 -2.39
C TRP A 133 6.37 -7.71 -1.71
N LEU A 134 5.57 -8.76 -1.54
CA LEU A 134 6.01 -10.05 -0.99
C LEU A 134 6.97 -10.78 -1.93
N LEU A 135 6.69 -10.83 -3.23
CA LEU A 135 7.55 -11.46 -4.24
C LEU A 135 8.93 -10.81 -4.30
N ARG A 136 9.02 -9.49 -4.11
CA ARG A 136 10.30 -8.76 -4.05
C ARG A 136 11.19 -9.19 -2.87
N GLN A 137 10.62 -9.87 -1.86
CA GLN A 137 11.36 -10.44 -0.71
C GLN A 137 11.80 -11.89 -0.97
N ALA A 138 11.39 -12.52 -2.07
CA ALA A 138 11.76 -13.90 -2.38
C ALA A 138 13.27 -14.03 -2.62
N PRO A 139 13.91 -15.13 -2.14
CA PRO A 139 15.33 -15.37 -2.35
C PRO A 139 15.77 -15.26 -3.81
N GLN A 140 14.95 -15.73 -4.75
CA GLN A 140 15.21 -15.64 -6.19
C GLN A 140 15.35 -14.19 -6.66
N VAL A 141 14.58 -13.26 -6.07
CA VAL A 141 14.62 -11.83 -6.41
C VAL A 141 15.76 -11.11 -5.70
N LEU A 142 15.97 -11.42 -4.42
CA LEU A 142 17.04 -10.80 -3.63
C LEU A 142 18.45 -11.15 -4.16
N ASN A 143 18.59 -12.34 -4.76
CA ASN A 143 19.86 -12.85 -5.29
C ASN A 143 20.01 -12.66 -6.81
N LEU A 144 19.18 -11.81 -7.46
CA LEU A 144 19.34 -11.52 -8.88
C LEU A 144 20.75 -11.00 -9.21
N PRO A 145 21.45 -11.58 -10.20
CA PRO A 145 22.86 -11.29 -10.52
C PRO A 145 23.00 -10.00 -11.33
N PHE A 146 22.62 -8.87 -10.74
CA PHE A 146 22.70 -7.56 -11.40
C PHE A 146 24.16 -7.15 -11.69
N LYS A 147 24.36 -6.44 -12.80
CA LYS A 147 25.62 -5.75 -13.08
C LYS A 147 25.94 -4.67 -12.03
N GLU A 148 27.23 -4.51 -11.70
CA GLU A 148 27.68 -3.67 -10.58
C GLU A 148 27.24 -2.19 -10.67
N ASN A 149 27.25 -1.59 -11.83
CA ASN A 149 27.01 -0.15 -12.01
C ASN A 149 25.55 0.20 -12.38
N MET A 150 24.61 -0.72 -12.16
CA MET A 150 23.21 -0.48 -12.49
C MET A 150 22.59 0.54 -11.53
N LYS A 151 21.89 1.52 -12.08
CA LYS A 151 21.15 2.52 -11.28
C LYS A 151 19.98 1.85 -10.56
N ARG A 152 19.63 2.41 -9.39
CA ARG A 152 18.51 1.88 -8.57
C ARG A 152 17.21 1.79 -9.37
N ALA A 153 16.84 2.83 -10.12
CA ALA A 153 15.61 2.84 -10.90
C ALA A 153 15.57 1.72 -11.94
N ASP A 154 16.70 1.45 -12.62
CA ASP A 154 16.80 0.40 -13.61
C ASP A 154 16.69 -1.00 -12.96
N ARG A 155 17.29 -1.17 -11.76
CA ARG A 155 17.14 -2.41 -10.98
C ARG A 155 15.71 -2.61 -10.51
N ASP A 156 15.04 -1.58 -10.01
CA ASP A 156 13.66 -1.66 -9.55
C ASP A 156 12.71 -2.04 -10.69
N ASN A 157 12.89 -1.42 -11.87
CA ASN A 157 12.15 -1.78 -13.08
C ASN A 157 12.41 -3.22 -13.53
N ALA A 158 13.67 -3.64 -13.49
CA ALA A 158 14.05 -5.01 -13.84
C ALA A 158 13.42 -6.05 -12.90
N ILE A 159 13.35 -5.75 -11.60
CA ILE A 159 12.66 -6.60 -10.62
C ILE A 159 11.16 -6.69 -10.95
N ASP A 160 10.51 -5.57 -11.24
CA ASP A 160 9.07 -5.55 -11.55
C ASP A 160 8.75 -6.38 -12.80
N LEU A 161 9.57 -6.27 -13.86
CA LEU A 161 9.45 -7.14 -15.04
C LEU A 161 9.69 -8.61 -14.68
N TYR A 162 10.74 -8.92 -13.91
CA TYR A 162 11.10 -10.30 -13.56
C TYR A 162 10.02 -11.01 -12.75
N ILE A 163 9.35 -10.31 -11.82
CA ILE A 163 8.25 -10.87 -11.03
C ILE A 163 6.90 -10.79 -11.75
N GLY A 164 6.79 -9.98 -12.82
CA GLY A 164 5.58 -9.79 -13.61
C GLY A 164 5.29 -10.95 -14.58
N ASP A 165 4.26 -10.75 -15.38
CA ASP A 165 3.91 -11.66 -16.48
C ASP A 165 4.75 -11.35 -17.73
N GLU A 166 5.32 -10.15 -17.81
CA GLU A 166 6.18 -9.66 -18.89
C GLU A 166 7.68 -10.04 -18.70
N TYR A 167 7.98 -11.05 -17.88
CA TYR A 167 9.36 -11.42 -17.55
C TYR A 167 10.25 -11.73 -18.78
N MET A 168 9.65 -12.11 -19.91
CA MET A 168 10.39 -12.33 -21.16
C MET A 168 10.98 -11.04 -21.73
N ASP A 169 10.43 -9.87 -21.42
CA ASP A 169 10.98 -8.59 -21.86
C ASP A 169 12.37 -8.32 -21.26
N ILE A 170 12.71 -9.02 -20.19
CA ILE A 170 14.03 -8.89 -19.53
C ILE A 170 14.84 -10.20 -19.57
N LEU A 171 14.24 -11.36 -19.84
CA LEU A 171 14.92 -12.65 -19.89
C LEU A 171 15.14 -13.19 -21.31
N ALA A 172 14.64 -12.53 -22.36
CA ALA A 172 14.92 -12.89 -23.73
C ALA A 172 16.41 -12.76 -24.06
N ASP A 173 16.89 -13.55 -25.03
CA ASP A 173 18.27 -13.50 -25.48
C ASP A 173 18.55 -12.11 -26.13
N GLY A 174 19.64 -11.47 -25.73
CA GLY A 174 19.97 -10.10 -26.09
C GLY A 174 19.45 -9.04 -25.11
N GLU A 175 18.45 -9.35 -24.27
CA GLU A 175 17.93 -8.42 -23.26
C GLU A 175 18.52 -8.68 -21.88
N TRP A 176 18.58 -9.93 -21.43
CA TRP A 176 19.12 -10.23 -20.09
C TRP A 176 20.58 -9.80 -19.94
N GLU A 177 21.38 -9.87 -20.99
CA GLU A 177 22.79 -9.45 -21.00
C GLU A 177 22.97 -7.95 -20.73
N ARG A 178 21.94 -7.14 -20.88
CA ARG A 178 22.00 -5.70 -20.56
C ARG A 178 21.93 -5.45 -19.05
N VAL A 179 21.30 -6.34 -18.33
CA VAL A 179 20.90 -6.16 -16.93
C VAL A 179 21.68 -7.05 -15.97
N PHE A 180 21.88 -8.31 -16.35
CA PHE A 180 22.45 -9.33 -15.47
C PHE A 180 23.86 -9.75 -15.94
N THR A 181 24.63 -10.32 -15.02
CA THR A 181 25.93 -10.92 -15.28
C THR A 181 25.82 -12.33 -15.81
N GLU A 182 24.71 -13.02 -15.49
CA GLU A 182 24.32 -14.33 -15.99
C GLU A 182 22.80 -14.38 -16.10
N LYS A 183 22.25 -15.25 -16.98
CA LYS A 183 20.81 -15.36 -17.18
C LYS A 183 20.15 -15.98 -15.95
N PRO A 184 19.29 -15.22 -15.22
CA PRO A 184 18.55 -15.78 -14.10
C PRO A 184 17.54 -16.84 -14.58
N PRO A 185 17.22 -17.85 -13.78
CA PRO A 185 16.10 -18.74 -14.06
C PRO A 185 14.79 -17.96 -14.06
N VAL A 186 13.80 -18.47 -14.78
CA VAL A 186 12.43 -17.92 -14.73
C VAL A 186 11.85 -18.14 -13.33
N PHE A 187 11.30 -17.10 -12.71
CA PHE A 187 10.51 -17.26 -11.49
C PHE A 187 9.11 -17.73 -11.88
N THR A 188 8.92 -19.05 -11.84
CA THR A 188 7.70 -19.69 -12.35
C THR A 188 6.46 -19.32 -11.55
N LYS A 189 5.30 -19.52 -12.17
CA LYS A 189 4.01 -19.25 -11.50
C LYS A 189 3.84 -20.13 -10.25
N GLU A 190 4.27 -21.37 -10.31
CA GLU A 190 4.22 -22.32 -9.20
C GLU A 190 5.11 -21.88 -8.04
N GLU A 191 6.32 -21.42 -8.32
CA GLU A 191 7.24 -20.88 -7.30
C GLU A 191 6.71 -19.60 -6.67
N LYS A 192 6.16 -18.67 -7.49
CA LYS A 192 5.50 -17.46 -6.99
C LYS A 192 4.33 -17.79 -6.07
N GLN A 193 3.47 -18.74 -6.47
CA GLN A 193 2.35 -19.20 -5.65
C GLN A 193 2.80 -19.85 -4.35
N ALA A 194 3.83 -20.69 -4.39
CA ALA A 194 4.41 -21.34 -3.20
C ALA A 194 5.00 -20.31 -2.22
N TRP A 195 5.62 -19.24 -2.73
CA TRP A 195 6.11 -18.13 -1.91
C TRP A 195 4.97 -17.35 -1.29
N LEU A 196 3.98 -16.93 -2.08
CA LEU A 196 2.81 -16.15 -1.62
C LEU A 196 1.94 -16.94 -0.64
N ALA A 197 1.88 -18.27 -0.76
CA ALA A 197 1.14 -19.11 0.18
C ALA A 197 1.71 -19.10 1.61
N GLN A 198 2.92 -18.57 1.81
CA GLN A 198 3.53 -18.37 3.14
C GLN A 198 3.11 -17.04 3.78
N ALA A 199 2.42 -16.17 3.02
CA ALA A 199 1.93 -14.91 3.55
C ALA A 199 0.81 -15.15 4.57
N ASP A 200 0.95 -14.56 5.76
CA ASP A 200 -0.02 -14.67 6.85
C ASP A 200 -0.06 -13.37 7.66
N GLY A 201 -1.16 -13.16 8.38
CA GLY A 201 -1.33 -12.05 9.32
C GLY A 201 -1.30 -10.68 8.66
N ILE A 202 -1.70 -10.56 7.38
CA ILE A 202 -1.86 -9.28 6.70
C ILE A 202 -3.20 -8.67 7.11
N THR A 203 -3.21 -7.36 7.30
CA THR A 203 -4.41 -6.59 7.61
C THR A 203 -4.92 -5.87 6.38
N LEU A 204 -6.25 -5.88 6.18
CA LEU A 204 -6.95 -5.13 5.14
C LEU A 204 -7.85 -4.06 5.78
N GLY A 205 -7.65 -2.80 5.44
CA GLY A 205 -8.58 -1.72 5.72
C GLY A 205 -9.41 -1.35 4.48
N SER A 206 -10.63 -0.87 4.70
CA SER A 206 -11.52 -0.34 3.65
C SER A 206 -12.17 0.96 4.11
N ASP A 207 -12.19 1.97 3.25
CA ASP A 207 -12.81 3.28 3.54
C ASP A 207 -14.36 3.24 3.59
N ALA A 208 -14.98 2.16 3.09
CA ALA A 208 -16.41 1.91 3.19
C ALA A 208 -16.66 0.39 3.29
N PHE A 209 -17.94 -0.01 3.48
CA PHE A 209 -18.32 -1.41 3.59
C PHE A 209 -17.99 -2.23 2.34
N PHE A 210 -17.74 -3.51 2.52
CA PHE A 210 -17.65 -4.46 1.41
C PHE A 210 -19.07 -4.86 0.97
N PRO A 211 -19.41 -4.64 -0.32
CA PRO A 211 -20.77 -4.96 -0.80
C PRO A 211 -21.00 -6.46 -1.01
N PHE A 212 -19.94 -7.25 -1.14
CA PHE A 212 -19.99 -8.69 -1.43
C PHE A 212 -18.81 -9.41 -0.80
N SER A 213 -18.98 -10.69 -0.50
CA SER A 213 -17.96 -11.59 0.09
C SER A 213 -16.77 -11.87 -0.83
N ASP A 214 -16.89 -11.67 -2.15
CA ASP A 214 -15.79 -11.85 -3.11
C ASP A 214 -14.56 -10.96 -2.79
N ASN A 215 -14.79 -9.84 -2.11
CA ASN A 215 -13.72 -8.97 -1.61
C ASN A 215 -12.86 -9.70 -0.57
N ILE A 216 -13.48 -10.43 0.35
CA ILE A 216 -12.79 -11.22 1.38
C ILE A 216 -12.08 -12.42 0.74
N GLU A 217 -12.76 -13.14 -0.17
CA GLU A 217 -12.16 -14.25 -0.90
C GLU A 217 -10.89 -13.82 -1.70
N ARG A 218 -10.91 -12.61 -2.29
CA ARG A 218 -9.72 -12.07 -2.96
C ARG A 218 -8.61 -11.70 -1.96
N ALA A 219 -8.98 -11.05 -0.86
CA ALA A 219 -8.05 -10.62 0.16
C ALA A 219 -7.34 -11.80 0.85
N TYR A 220 -8.09 -12.84 1.16
CA TYR A 220 -7.57 -14.09 1.74
C TYR A 220 -6.43 -14.70 0.91
N LYS A 221 -6.55 -14.68 -0.44
CA LYS A 221 -5.51 -15.19 -1.36
C LYS A 221 -4.17 -14.45 -1.25
N SER A 222 -4.17 -13.25 -0.69
CA SER A 222 -2.96 -12.46 -0.41
C SER A 222 -2.56 -12.50 1.07
N GLY A 223 -3.02 -13.49 1.85
CA GLY A 223 -2.62 -13.70 3.24
C GLY A 223 -3.30 -12.77 4.25
N VAL A 224 -4.43 -12.14 3.89
CA VAL A 224 -5.20 -11.29 4.82
C VAL A 224 -5.85 -12.18 5.89
N LYS A 225 -5.69 -11.77 7.14
CA LYS A 225 -6.23 -12.42 8.33
C LYS A 225 -7.10 -11.48 9.18
N TYR A 226 -6.90 -10.19 9.05
CA TYR A 226 -7.62 -9.17 9.80
C TYR A 226 -8.21 -8.14 8.85
N VAL A 227 -9.47 -7.76 9.10
CA VAL A 227 -10.22 -6.82 8.23
C VAL A 227 -10.84 -5.71 9.07
N ALA A 228 -10.61 -4.46 8.67
CA ALA A 228 -11.26 -3.28 9.22
C ALA A 228 -12.13 -2.61 8.16
N GLN A 229 -13.42 -2.45 8.45
CA GLN A 229 -14.37 -1.75 7.60
C GLN A 229 -15.49 -1.11 8.45
N PRO A 230 -16.16 -0.04 7.99
CA PRO A 230 -17.23 0.60 8.76
C PRO A 230 -18.53 -0.22 8.84
N GLY A 231 -18.75 -1.21 7.98
CA GLY A 231 -20.04 -1.92 7.89
C GLY A 231 -21.17 -1.05 7.33
N GLY A 232 -22.42 -1.52 7.47
CA GLY A 232 -23.62 -0.82 7.02
C GLY A 232 -24.17 -1.27 5.67
N SER A 233 -23.65 -2.37 5.12
CA SER A 233 -24.23 -3.05 3.95
C SER A 233 -25.41 -3.93 4.37
N ILE A 234 -26.42 -4.04 3.51
CA ILE A 234 -27.48 -5.06 3.68
C ILE A 234 -26.95 -6.49 3.59
N ARG A 235 -25.71 -6.67 3.13
CA ARG A 235 -24.99 -7.94 2.99
C ARG A 235 -23.83 -8.08 3.97
N ASP A 236 -23.82 -7.34 5.06
CA ASP A 236 -22.75 -7.44 6.06
C ASP A 236 -22.61 -8.87 6.60
N GLN A 237 -23.73 -9.60 6.77
CA GLN A 237 -23.68 -10.98 7.22
C GLN A 237 -22.92 -11.89 6.24
N ASP A 238 -23.13 -11.75 4.93
CA ASP A 238 -22.39 -12.53 3.91
C ASP A 238 -20.88 -12.29 4.00
N VAL A 239 -20.48 -11.05 4.31
CA VAL A 239 -19.08 -10.66 4.48
C VAL A 239 -18.49 -11.21 5.78
N ILE A 240 -19.24 -11.15 6.89
CA ILE A 240 -18.86 -11.72 8.19
C ILE A 240 -18.70 -13.24 8.08
N ASP A 241 -19.64 -13.93 7.42
CA ASP A 241 -19.59 -15.38 7.21
C ASP A 241 -18.35 -15.78 6.38
N ALA A 242 -18.00 -14.98 5.35
CA ALA A 242 -16.76 -15.19 4.60
C ALA A 242 -15.50 -14.98 5.46
N CYS A 243 -15.49 -14.02 6.37
CA CYS A 243 -14.40 -13.84 7.33
C CYS A 243 -14.31 -15.02 8.32
N ASN A 244 -15.46 -15.54 8.82
CA ASN A 244 -15.49 -16.68 9.74
C ASN A 244 -15.03 -17.99 9.09
N LYS A 245 -15.19 -18.11 7.76
CA LYS A 245 -14.76 -19.29 6.98
C LYS A 245 -13.23 -19.40 6.89
N HIS A 246 -12.50 -18.30 6.94
CA HIS A 246 -11.05 -18.18 6.73
C HIS A 246 -10.29 -17.81 8.00
#